data_626a195f8ddecdb67ada650dccd6f72b
#
_entry.id   626a195f8ddecdb67ada650dccd6f72b
#
_cell.length_a   1.000
_cell.length_b   1.000
_cell.length_c   1.000
_cell.angle_alpha   90.00
_cell.angle_beta   90.00
_cell.angle_gamma   90.00
#
_symmetry.space_group_name_H-M   'P 1'
#
loop_
_entity.id
_entity.type
_entity.pdbx_description
1 polymer ?
#
loop_
_entity_poly.entity_id
_entity_poly.type
_entity_poly.pdbx_seq_one_letter_code
_entity_poly.pdbx_strand_id
1 'polypeptide(L)'
;DKRFTDPAWQSNSLYRMALQGYVAWRNALTGFVDRSALDPKSKERAQFVLSLFTDALSPTNTLLGNPAALKKVIDSGGTSLLGGVRNLMTDMLQNQGMPAQVDRTAFKVGENLATSAGAVVFRNDVLELIQYAPATEHVYARPQLIVPPQINKFYIFDLSEGKSIVDYLVKSEFQVFVVSWRNPTAAQSHWNLDTYVAALLEAIAAVRNITGSDDVNLHGACSGAMTISALLGHLASRADKSVNAATLMVAVLDNTADSQLGLFATPEAIAAAKQNSTSKGVLAGEEMGRVFAWMRPNDLVWNYWVNNYLLGKTPPAFDILYWNNDATRLPAAMHGQLLDIFTGNLFSKPRALTVLGTPIDLSKVTCDKYVVAGMTDHITPWKGVYNTARTFGGDTRFVLSSSGHIQSLINPPGNPKAKFFLNSDLRANADAWLANARAEKDSWWVDWRTWLADHSGERRPALATLGNKRYPAGVKAPGTYVMEACLLYTS
;
A
#
# COMPACT_ATOMS: atom_id res chain seq x y z
N ASP A 1 -0.72 -22.74 -14.33
CA ASP A 1 0.10 -21.53 -14.38
C ASP A 1 -0.39 -20.65 -15.54
N LYS A 2 -0.75 -19.40 -15.25
CA LYS A 2 -1.34 -18.45 -16.20
C LYS A 2 -0.43 -18.11 -17.41
N ARG A 3 0.85 -18.35 -17.29
CA ARG A 3 1.84 -18.12 -18.38
C ARG A 3 1.69 -19.11 -19.53
N PHE A 4 1.10 -20.28 -19.31
CA PHE A 4 1.03 -21.40 -20.24
C PHE A 4 -0.41 -21.69 -20.70
N THR A 5 -1.19 -20.61 -20.95
CA THR A 5 -2.61 -20.72 -21.35
C THR A 5 -2.83 -20.85 -22.87
N ASP A 6 -1.81 -20.50 -23.70
CA ASP A 6 -1.91 -20.65 -25.15
C ASP A 6 -2.12 -22.12 -25.52
N PRO A 7 -3.12 -22.46 -26.38
CA PRO A 7 -3.39 -23.84 -26.81
C PRO A 7 -2.19 -24.56 -27.41
N ALA A 8 -1.23 -23.84 -28.00
CA ALA A 8 -0.02 -24.43 -28.59
C ALA A 8 0.84 -25.19 -27.55
N TRP A 9 0.78 -24.82 -26.29
CA TRP A 9 1.46 -25.56 -25.20
C TRP A 9 0.98 -27.01 -25.06
N GLN A 10 -0.23 -27.30 -25.53
CA GLN A 10 -0.82 -28.65 -25.50
C GLN A 10 -0.81 -29.31 -26.89
N SER A 11 -1.11 -28.56 -27.94
CA SER A 11 -1.31 -29.08 -29.29
C SER A 11 -0.02 -29.25 -30.10
N ASN A 12 1.01 -28.42 -29.85
CA ASN A 12 2.28 -28.49 -30.55
C ASN A 12 3.30 -29.30 -29.75
N SER A 13 3.89 -30.32 -30.38
CA SER A 13 4.81 -31.25 -29.70
C SER A 13 6.07 -30.58 -29.14
N LEU A 14 6.64 -29.57 -29.85
CA LEU A 14 7.83 -28.84 -29.39
C LEU A 14 7.55 -27.99 -28.16
N TYR A 15 6.46 -27.21 -28.17
CA TYR A 15 6.06 -26.41 -27.02
C TYR A 15 5.68 -27.28 -25.82
N ARG A 16 4.97 -28.39 -26.06
CA ARG A 16 4.65 -29.35 -25.01
C ARG A 16 5.91 -29.94 -24.36
N MET A 17 6.88 -30.33 -25.17
CA MET A 17 8.16 -30.85 -24.68
C MET A 17 8.95 -29.79 -23.91
N ALA A 18 8.99 -28.53 -24.40
CA ALA A 18 9.61 -27.40 -23.71
C ALA A 18 8.96 -27.13 -22.35
N LEU A 19 7.63 -27.14 -22.28
CA LEU A 19 6.88 -26.97 -21.02
C LEU A 19 7.18 -28.12 -20.05
N GLN A 20 7.12 -29.36 -20.50
CA GLN A 20 7.39 -30.53 -19.66
C GLN A 20 8.84 -30.52 -19.14
N GLY A 21 9.80 -30.19 -20.00
CA GLY A 21 11.21 -30.05 -19.62
C GLY A 21 11.42 -28.95 -18.59
N TYR A 22 10.81 -27.78 -18.81
CA TYR A 22 10.87 -26.67 -17.85
C TYR A 22 10.26 -27.04 -16.48
N VAL A 23 9.09 -27.67 -16.47
CA VAL A 23 8.43 -28.10 -15.21
C VAL A 23 9.25 -29.16 -14.51
N ALA A 24 9.77 -30.17 -15.25
CA ALA A 24 10.62 -31.23 -14.67
C ALA A 24 11.90 -30.65 -14.07
N TRP A 25 12.56 -29.74 -14.79
CA TRP A 25 13.75 -29.03 -14.31
C TRP A 25 13.47 -28.21 -13.04
N ARG A 26 12.41 -27.41 -13.04
CA ARG A 26 11.99 -26.62 -11.85
C ARG A 26 11.72 -27.52 -10.65
N ASN A 27 10.98 -28.61 -10.86
CA ASN A 27 10.65 -29.56 -9.79
C ASN A 27 11.90 -30.27 -9.25
N ALA A 28 12.86 -30.59 -10.13
CA ALA A 28 14.14 -31.21 -9.73
C ALA A 28 14.96 -30.27 -8.82
N LEU A 29 15.03 -28.97 -9.18
CA LEU A 29 15.72 -27.96 -8.39
C LEU A 29 15.02 -27.70 -7.05
N THR A 30 13.68 -27.59 -7.04
CA THR A 30 12.91 -27.45 -5.80
C THR A 30 13.14 -28.67 -4.89
N GLY A 31 13.03 -29.88 -5.44
CA GLY A 31 13.27 -31.12 -4.70
C GLY A 31 14.72 -31.27 -4.21
N PHE A 32 15.71 -30.66 -4.89
CA PHE A 32 17.08 -30.57 -4.39
C PHE A 32 17.18 -29.73 -3.12
N VAL A 33 16.55 -28.52 -3.13
CA VAL A 33 16.51 -27.65 -1.96
C VAL A 33 15.74 -28.32 -0.80
N ASP A 34 14.61 -28.99 -1.09
CA ASP A 34 13.79 -29.66 -0.07
C ASP A 34 14.57 -30.77 0.67
N ARG A 35 15.40 -31.50 -0.06
CA ARG A 35 16.25 -32.57 0.50
C ARG A 35 17.53 -32.06 1.15
N SER A 36 17.87 -30.78 1.02
CA SER A 36 19.07 -30.23 1.64
C SER A 36 19.00 -30.24 3.17
N ALA A 37 20.15 -30.19 3.84
CA ALA A 37 20.27 -30.13 5.29
C ALA A 37 20.12 -28.73 5.86
N LEU A 38 19.58 -27.75 5.08
CA LEU A 38 19.35 -26.39 5.52
C LEU A 38 18.26 -26.35 6.60
N ASP A 39 18.36 -25.37 7.51
CA ASP A 39 17.28 -25.06 8.45
C ASP A 39 16.03 -24.55 7.70
N PRO A 40 14.83 -24.62 8.30
CA PRO A 40 13.59 -24.29 7.62
C PRO A 40 13.60 -22.90 6.96
N LYS A 41 14.12 -21.87 7.63
CA LYS A 41 14.14 -20.48 7.13
C LYS A 41 15.13 -20.32 5.97
N SER A 42 16.31 -20.94 6.06
CA SER A 42 17.28 -20.96 4.97
C SER A 42 16.78 -21.72 3.76
N LYS A 43 16.01 -22.80 3.98
CA LYS A 43 15.35 -23.57 2.92
C LYS A 43 14.29 -22.72 2.20
N GLU A 44 13.46 -21.98 2.92
CA GLU A 44 12.46 -21.10 2.37
C GLU A 44 13.10 -19.96 1.55
N ARG A 45 14.20 -19.37 2.04
CA ARG A 45 15.00 -18.37 1.29
C ARG A 45 15.57 -18.96 0.00
N ALA A 46 16.15 -20.15 0.08
CA ALA A 46 16.71 -20.83 -1.10
C ALA A 46 15.63 -21.14 -2.14
N GLN A 47 14.44 -21.59 -1.72
CA GLN A 47 13.29 -21.81 -2.59
C GLN A 47 12.82 -20.52 -3.24
N PHE A 48 12.78 -19.43 -2.47
CA PHE A 48 12.41 -18.11 -3.01
C PHE A 48 13.40 -17.64 -4.08
N VAL A 49 14.71 -17.65 -3.80
CA VAL A 49 15.76 -17.28 -4.79
C VAL A 49 15.67 -18.18 -6.01
N LEU A 50 15.47 -19.48 -5.81
CA LEU A 50 15.29 -20.44 -6.89
C LEU A 50 14.06 -20.12 -7.74
N SER A 51 12.97 -19.69 -7.12
CA SER A 51 11.76 -19.28 -7.86
C SER A 51 12.03 -18.07 -8.76
N LEU A 52 12.77 -17.06 -8.27
CA LEU A 52 13.18 -15.90 -9.08
C LEU A 52 14.00 -16.33 -10.30
N PHE A 53 14.96 -17.23 -10.10
CA PHE A 53 15.82 -17.73 -11.16
C PHE A 53 15.02 -18.56 -12.17
N THR A 54 14.20 -19.50 -11.71
CA THR A 54 13.40 -20.36 -12.60
C THR A 54 12.35 -19.56 -13.36
N ASP A 55 11.74 -18.55 -12.73
CA ASP A 55 10.77 -17.67 -13.38
C ASP A 55 11.42 -16.81 -14.47
N ALA A 56 12.65 -16.32 -14.25
CA ALA A 56 13.42 -15.59 -15.27
C ALA A 56 13.71 -16.46 -16.50
N LEU A 57 14.02 -17.72 -16.29
CA LEU A 57 14.34 -18.69 -17.35
C LEU A 57 13.10 -19.41 -17.92
N SER A 58 11.90 -18.94 -17.61
CA SER A 58 10.68 -19.49 -18.20
C SER A 58 10.72 -19.35 -19.74
N PRO A 59 10.38 -20.41 -20.49
CA PRO A 59 10.33 -20.32 -21.96
C PRO A 59 9.37 -19.22 -22.44
N THR A 60 8.35 -18.89 -21.66
CA THR A 60 7.41 -17.81 -21.97
C THR A 60 8.07 -16.43 -22.07
N ASN A 61 9.26 -16.23 -21.49
CA ASN A 61 9.97 -14.96 -21.48
C ASN A 61 10.87 -14.75 -22.70
N THR A 62 10.89 -15.71 -23.63
CA THR A 62 11.67 -15.62 -24.87
C THR A 62 10.76 -15.61 -26.09
N LEU A 63 11.18 -14.99 -27.18
CA LEU A 63 10.36 -14.86 -28.38
C LEU A 63 10.03 -16.23 -28.99
N LEU A 64 11.03 -17.08 -29.18
CA LEU A 64 10.85 -18.41 -29.78
C LEU A 64 10.18 -19.39 -28.82
N GLY A 65 10.41 -19.23 -27.53
CA GLY A 65 9.81 -20.05 -26.50
C GLY A 65 8.37 -19.67 -26.15
N ASN A 66 7.87 -18.52 -26.62
CA ASN A 66 6.50 -18.09 -26.34
C ASN A 66 5.64 -18.20 -27.62
N PRO A 67 4.72 -19.20 -27.69
CA PRO A 67 3.92 -19.41 -28.90
C PRO A 67 3.02 -18.21 -29.26
N ALA A 68 2.48 -17.52 -28.28
CA ALA A 68 1.67 -16.33 -28.51
C ALA A 68 2.50 -15.16 -29.10
N ALA A 69 3.75 -15.00 -28.60
CA ALA A 69 4.66 -13.97 -29.13
C ALA A 69 5.11 -14.28 -30.56
N LEU A 70 5.49 -15.52 -30.84
CA LEU A 70 5.89 -15.95 -32.18
C LEU A 70 4.73 -15.80 -33.16
N LYS A 71 3.52 -16.24 -32.79
CA LYS A 71 2.32 -16.04 -33.59
C LYS A 71 2.06 -14.56 -33.86
N LYS A 72 2.18 -13.69 -32.85
CA LYS A 72 1.97 -12.23 -33.01
C LYS A 72 2.96 -11.61 -34.01
N VAL A 73 4.21 -12.05 -34.00
CA VAL A 73 5.21 -11.59 -34.97
C VAL A 73 4.82 -11.97 -36.40
N ILE A 74 4.40 -13.22 -36.62
CA ILE A 74 3.97 -13.71 -37.93
C ILE A 74 2.71 -12.96 -38.41
N ASP A 75 1.69 -12.88 -37.56
CA ASP A 75 0.40 -12.23 -37.86
C ASP A 75 0.57 -10.73 -38.18
N SER A 76 1.56 -10.07 -37.57
CA SER A 76 1.82 -8.65 -37.72
C SER A 76 2.86 -8.33 -38.84
N GLY A 77 3.37 -9.33 -39.55
CA GLY A 77 4.45 -9.14 -40.51
C GLY A 77 5.72 -8.55 -39.88
N GLY A 78 5.98 -8.85 -38.60
CA GLY A 78 7.16 -8.36 -37.86
C GLY A 78 6.98 -7.00 -37.15
N THR A 79 5.87 -6.27 -37.37
CA THR A 79 5.70 -4.91 -36.81
C THR A 79 5.59 -4.94 -35.27
N SER A 80 5.14 -6.04 -34.67
CA SER A 80 5.13 -6.21 -33.21
C SER A 80 6.55 -6.19 -32.60
N LEU A 81 7.56 -6.68 -33.30
CA LEU A 81 8.97 -6.61 -32.88
C LEU A 81 9.48 -5.17 -32.86
N LEU A 82 9.13 -4.37 -33.87
CA LEU A 82 9.49 -2.96 -33.89
C LEU A 82 8.88 -2.20 -32.71
N GLY A 83 7.60 -2.47 -32.40
CA GLY A 83 6.95 -1.96 -31.19
C GLY A 83 7.66 -2.41 -29.91
N GLY A 84 8.01 -3.69 -29.82
CA GLY A 84 8.73 -4.25 -28.69
C GLY A 84 10.12 -3.63 -28.45
N VAL A 85 10.91 -3.47 -29.54
CA VAL A 85 12.23 -2.81 -29.48
C VAL A 85 12.08 -1.35 -29.04
N ARG A 86 11.11 -0.62 -29.61
CA ARG A 86 10.83 0.76 -29.19
C ARG A 86 10.50 0.86 -27.70
N ASN A 87 9.61 0.00 -27.19
CA ASN A 87 9.26 -0.03 -25.78
C ASN A 87 10.49 -0.33 -24.91
N LEU A 88 11.28 -1.34 -25.28
CA LEU A 88 12.52 -1.69 -24.58
C LEU A 88 13.50 -0.51 -24.52
N MET A 89 13.73 0.17 -25.65
CA MET A 89 14.62 1.35 -25.70
C MET A 89 14.10 2.48 -24.82
N THR A 90 12.79 2.74 -24.85
CA THR A 90 12.17 3.75 -23.99
C THR A 90 12.36 3.40 -22.50
N ASP A 91 12.12 2.15 -22.11
CA ASP A 91 12.26 1.71 -20.72
C ASP A 91 13.74 1.67 -20.27
N MET A 92 14.67 1.38 -21.16
CA MET A 92 16.11 1.50 -20.86
C MET A 92 16.52 2.93 -20.55
N LEU A 93 15.97 3.91 -21.28
CA LEU A 93 16.32 5.33 -21.13
C LEU A 93 15.53 6.02 -20.01
N GLN A 94 14.26 5.65 -19.81
CA GLN A 94 13.33 6.39 -18.94
C GLN A 94 12.86 5.62 -17.69
N ASN A 95 13.04 4.29 -17.66
CA ASN A 95 12.52 3.44 -16.59
C ASN A 95 13.58 2.52 -15.97
N GLN A 96 14.86 2.88 -16.11
CA GLN A 96 16.01 2.12 -15.58
C GLN A 96 15.99 0.64 -15.98
N GLY A 97 15.50 0.33 -17.17
CA GLY A 97 15.41 -1.02 -17.72
C GLY A 97 14.27 -1.88 -17.17
N MET A 98 13.42 -1.35 -16.31
CA MET A 98 12.20 -2.03 -15.88
C MET A 98 11.09 -1.85 -16.91
N PRO A 99 10.31 -2.91 -17.25
CA PRO A 99 9.18 -2.77 -18.15
C PRO A 99 8.13 -1.79 -17.61
N ALA A 100 7.70 -0.84 -18.44
CA ALA A 100 6.65 0.09 -18.08
C ALA A 100 5.33 -0.66 -17.77
N GLN A 101 4.74 -0.36 -16.61
CA GLN A 101 3.53 -1.03 -16.14
C GLN A 101 2.26 -0.28 -16.54
N VAL A 102 2.39 1.00 -16.91
CA VAL A 102 1.25 1.88 -17.17
C VAL A 102 1.56 2.92 -18.23
N ASP A 103 0.55 3.27 -19.01
CA ASP A 103 0.59 4.48 -19.87
C ASP A 103 0.42 5.71 -18.98
N ARG A 104 1.53 6.42 -18.76
CA ARG A 104 1.56 7.63 -17.91
C ARG A 104 0.85 8.82 -18.56
N THR A 105 0.63 8.81 -19.86
CA THR A 105 -0.01 9.94 -20.57
C THR A 105 -1.51 10.00 -20.38
N ALA A 106 -2.12 8.89 -19.93
CA ALA A 106 -3.56 8.78 -19.74
C ALA A 106 -4.08 9.48 -18.47
N PHE A 107 -3.19 9.83 -17.54
CA PHE A 107 -3.59 10.32 -16.22
C PHE A 107 -2.88 11.62 -15.84
N LYS A 108 -3.63 12.48 -15.12
CA LYS A 108 -3.10 13.73 -14.58
C LYS A 108 -3.78 14.05 -13.25
N VAL A 109 -2.96 14.17 -12.21
CA VAL A 109 -3.40 14.48 -10.84
C VAL A 109 -4.03 15.87 -10.81
N GLY A 110 -5.22 15.99 -10.24
CA GLY A 110 -6.03 17.20 -10.22
C GLY A 110 -6.95 17.38 -11.45
N GLU A 111 -6.86 16.51 -12.49
CA GLU A 111 -7.73 16.58 -13.67
C GLU A 111 -8.62 15.34 -13.83
N ASN A 112 -8.05 14.14 -13.74
CA ASN A 112 -8.78 12.87 -13.80
C ASN A 112 -8.40 11.89 -12.67
N LEU A 113 -7.49 12.28 -11.80
CA LEU A 113 -7.16 11.64 -10.53
C LEU A 113 -7.17 12.72 -9.44
N ALA A 114 -7.56 12.38 -8.20
CA ALA A 114 -7.62 13.29 -7.06
C ALA A 114 -8.51 14.53 -7.36
N THR A 115 -9.73 14.28 -7.83
CA THR A 115 -10.61 15.33 -8.33
C THR A 115 -11.70 15.77 -7.35
N SER A 116 -11.77 15.19 -6.15
CA SER A 116 -12.75 15.58 -5.14
C SER A 116 -12.54 17.03 -4.71
N ALA A 117 -13.64 17.79 -4.65
CA ALA A 117 -13.60 19.21 -4.31
C ALA A 117 -13.13 19.45 -2.87
N GLY A 118 -12.16 20.32 -2.68
CA GLY A 118 -11.58 20.63 -1.38
C GLY A 118 -10.53 21.72 -1.44
N ALA A 119 -9.91 22.00 -0.30
CA ALA A 119 -8.80 22.96 -0.21
C ALA A 119 -7.81 22.55 0.89
N VAL A 120 -6.56 22.96 0.73
CA VAL A 120 -5.56 22.91 1.80
C VAL A 120 -5.94 23.94 2.86
N VAL A 121 -6.13 23.48 4.09
CA VAL A 121 -6.52 24.32 5.23
C VAL A 121 -5.41 24.49 6.27
N PHE A 122 -4.38 23.67 6.20
CA PHE A 122 -3.19 23.78 7.03
C PHE A 122 -1.99 23.20 6.28
N ARG A 123 -0.82 23.77 6.54
CA ARG A 123 0.46 23.30 5.98
C ARG A 123 1.57 23.52 6.98
N ASN A 124 2.47 22.55 7.08
CA ASN A 124 3.79 22.69 7.68
C ASN A 124 4.85 22.11 6.75
N ASP A 125 6.09 21.98 7.19
CA ASP A 125 7.19 21.44 6.37
C ASP A 125 6.99 19.97 5.96
N VAL A 126 6.16 19.20 6.70
CA VAL A 126 6.00 17.76 6.55
C VAL A 126 4.75 17.38 5.76
N LEU A 127 3.66 18.15 5.92
CA LEU A 127 2.37 17.83 5.32
C LEU A 127 1.54 19.05 4.90
N GLU A 128 0.66 18.84 3.94
CA GLU A 128 -0.55 19.62 3.70
C GLU A 128 -1.75 18.86 4.26
N LEU A 129 -2.67 19.58 4.91
CA LEU A 129 -3.95 19.07 5.36
C LEU A 129 -5.04 19.56 4.41
N ILE A 130 -5.68 18.65 3.71
CA ILE A 130 -6.75 18.94 2.76
C ILE A 130 -8.08 18.66 3.45
N GLN A 131 -8.97 19.68 3.47
CA GLN A 131 -10.37 19.53 3.86
C GLN A 131 -11.20 19.38 2.59
N TYR A 132 -12.05 18.36 2.53
CA TYR A 132 -12.95 18.16 1.40
C TYR A 132 -14.31 18.81 1.63
N ALA A 133 -14.89 19.32 0.56
CA ALA A 133 -16.21 19.95 0.60
C ALA A 133 -17.29 18.91 0.96
N PRO A 134 -18.22 19.23 1.86
CA PRO A 134 -19.33 18.34 2.15
C PRO A 134 -20.21 18.17 0.90
N ALA A 135 -20.69 16.96 0.66
CA ALA A 135 -21.61 16.63 -0.42
C ALA A 135 -23.08 16.62 0.05
N THR A 136 -23.33 16.88 1.33
CA THR A 136 -24.65 16.79 1.98
C THR A 136 -24.88 17.99 2.89
N GLU A 137 -26.17 18.30 3.14
CA GLU A 137 -26.56 19.43 4.02
C GLU A 137 -26.20 19.19 5.50
N HIS A 138 -26.18 17.92 5.91
CA HIS A 138 -25.82 17.51 7.26
C HIS A 138 -24.62 16.59 7.21
N VAL A 139 -23.80 16.65 8.25
CA VAL A 139 -22.63 15.80 8.43
C VAL A 139 -22.55 15.31 9.87
N TYR A 140 -21.89 14.19 10.09
CA TYR A 140 -21.54 13.72 11.44
C TYR A 140 -20.61 14.73 12.13
N ALA A 141 -20.81 14.93 13.44
CA ALA A 141 -20.08 15.92 14.22
C ALA A 141 -18.58 15.64 14.28
N ARG A 142 -18.20 14.36 14.42
CA ARG A 142 -16.78 13.97 14.54
C ARG A 142 -16.14 13.82 13.17
N PRO A 143 -15.05 14.55 12.88
CA PRO A 143 -14.37 14.52 11.59
C PRO A 143 -13.51 13.27 11.41
N GLN A 144 -13.27 12.94 10.14
CA GLN A 144 -12.46 11.83 9.70
C GLN A 144 -11.13 12.38 9.16
N LEU A 145 -10.00 11.94 9.70
CA LEU A 145 -8.66 12.30 9.23
C LEU A 145 -7.97 11.08 8.62
N ILE A 146 -7.73 11.12 7.32
CA ILE A 146 -7.05 10.05 6.59
C ILE A 146 -5.56 10.33 6.54
N VAL A 147 -4.77 9.32 6.91
CA VAL A 147 -3.31 9.34 6.97
C VAL A 147 -2.76 8.30 5.98
N PRO A 148 -2.35 8.71 4.79
CA PRO A 148 -1.80 7.81 3.78
C PRO A 148 -0.41 7.29 4.17
N PRO A 149 0.08 6.22 3.50
CA PRO A 149 1.47 5.82 3.65
C PRO A 149 2.42 6.90 3.17
N GLN A 150 3.62 6.97 3.75
CA GLN A 150 4.67 7.92 3.36
C GLN A 150 5.38 7.54 2.06
N ILE A 151 5.25 6.27 1.64
CA ILE A 151 5.97 5.73 0.48
C ILE A 151 5.27 5.98 -0.86
N ASN A 152 4.01 6.41 -0.83
CA ASN A 152 3.21 6.74 -2.01
C ASN A 152 2.37 7.99 -1.77
N LYS A 153 1.89 8.58 -2.86
CA LYS A 153 1.05 9.77 -2.83
C LYS A 153 -0.34 9.48 -2.24
N PHE A 154 -0.91 10.46 -1.55
CA PHE A 154 -2.17 10.33 -0.81
C PHE A 154 -3.37 9.93 -1.67
N TYR A 155 -3.34 10.22 -2.97
CA TYR A 155 -4.53 10.13 -3.82
C TYR A 155 -5.00 8.70 -4.12
N ILE A 156 -4.38 7.70 -3.55
CA ILE A 156 -5.01 6.36 -3.49
C ILE A 156 -6.38 6.42 -2.79
N PHE A 157 -6.55 7.33 -1.84
CA PHE A 157 -7.82 7.53 -1.14
C PHE A 157 -8.80 8.42 -1.92
N ASP A 158 -8.34 9.09 -2.99
CA ASP A 158 -9.13 9.89 -3.92
C ASP A 158 -8.71 9.60 -5.36
N LEU A 159 -8.74 8.32 -5.76
CA LEU A 159 -8.08 7.86 -6.99
C LEU A 159 -8.78 8.39 -8.24
N SER A 160 -9.93 7.85 -8.56
CA SER A 160 -10.74 8.21 -9.74
C SER A 160 -12.21 8.04 -9.42
N GLU A 161 -13.09 8.46 -10.32
CA GLU A 161 -14.54 8.31 -10.17
C GLU A 161 -14.91 6.85 -9.85
N GLY A 162 -15.73 6.66 -8.81
CA GLY A 162 -16.14 5.35 -8.32
C GLY A 162 -15.06 4.58 -7.54
N LYS A 163 -13.83 5.12 -7.41
CA LYS A 163 -12.71 4.51 -6.68
C LYS A 163 -12.11 5.45 -5.64
N SER A 164 -12.91 6.35 -5.08
CA SER A 164 -12.49 7.32 -4.08
C SER A 164 -13.16 7.03 -2.74
N ILE A 165 -12.35 6.74 -1.71
CA ILE A 165 -12.81 6.66 -0.31
C ILE A 165 -13.29 8.05 0.15
N VAL A 166 -12.61 9.10 -0.27
CA VAL A 166 -12.98 10.49 0.04
C VAL A 166 -14.38 10.78 -0.46
N ASP A 167 -14.64 10.55 -1.76
CA ASP A 167 -15.96 10.78 -2.36
C ASP A 167 -17.05 9.91 -1.69
N TYR A 168 -16.74 8.66 -1.40
CA TYR A 168 -17.63 7.75 -0.69
C TYR A 168 -18.00 8.29 0.71
N LEU A 169 -17.03 8.80 1.46
CA LEU A 169 -17.26 9.32 2.80
C LEU A 169 -18.02 10.64 2.79
N VAL A 170 -17.66 11.60 1.92
CA VAL A 170 -18.39 12.90 1.87
C VAL A 170 -19.84 12.74 1.41
N LYS A 171 -20.10 11.78 0.51
CA LYS A 171 -21.47 11.38 0.12
C LYS A 171 -22.22 10.60 1.20
N SER A 172 -21.49 10.05 2.17
CA SER A 172 -22.03 9.36 3.34
C SER A 172 -22.10 10.24 4.59
N GLU A 173 -22.14 11.55 4.42
CA GLU A 173 -22.32 12.56 5.49
C GLU A 173 -21.13 12.69 6.46
N PHE A 174 -19.92 12.28 6.07
CA PHE A 174 -18.74 12.48 6.91
C PHE A 174 -17.98 13.76 6.54
N GLN A 175 -17.42 14.43 7.55
CA GLN A 175 -16.44 15.50 7.37
C GLN A 175 -15.07 14.85 7.12
N VAL A 176 -14.46 15.08 5.96
CA VAL A 176 -13.26 14.38 5.55
C VAL A 176 -12.08 15.34 5.43
N PHE A 177 -10.99 14.96 6.07
CA PHE A 177 -9.67 15.56 5.95
C PHE A 177 -8.66 14.50 5.52
N VAL A 178 -7.69 14.88 4.69
CA VAL A 178 -6.63 13.99 4.24
C VAL A 178 -5.28 14.68 4.39
N VAL A 179 -4.32 13.94 4.90
CA VAL A 179 -2.91 14.35 4.91
C VAL A 179 -2.30 14.12 3.53
N SER A 180 -1.65 15.12 2.97
CA SER A 180 -0.75 14.99 1.81
C SER A 180 0.68 15.20 2.28
N TRP A 181 1.47 14.13 2.34
CA TRP A 181 2.87 14.20 2.76
C TRP A 181 3.72 14.93 1.72
N ARG A 182 4.66 15.74 2.18
CA ARG A 182 5.72 16.28 1.34
C ARG A 182 6.61 15.15 0.84
N ASN A 183 7.09 15.25 -0.40
CA ASN A 183 8.07 14.33 -0.96
C ASN A 183 9.47 14.75 -0.51
N PRO A 184 10.12 14.07 0.47
CA PRO A 184 11.36 14.54 1.07
C PRO A 184 12.55 14.47 0.09
N THR A 185 13.52 15.32 0.32
CA THR A 185 14.84 15.31 -0.33
C THR A 185 15.93 14.95 0.66
N ALA A 186 17.18 14.92 0.24
CA ALA A 186 18.32 14.70 1.14
C ALA A 186 18.39 15.74 2.28
N ALA A 187 17.85 16.95 2.08
CA ALA A 187 17.77 17.96 3.14
C ALA A 187 16.90 17.52 4.34
N GLN A 188 15.93 16.64 4.08
CA GLN A 188 15.03 16.06 5.09
C GLN A 188 15.48 14.66 5.55
N SER A 189 16.75 14.27 5.33
CA SER A 189 17.29 12.95 5.68
C SER A 189 17.10 12.56 7.14
N HIS A 190 16.99 13.54 8.02
CA HIS A 190 16.80 13.39 9.47
C HIS A 190 15.35 13.15 9.91
N TRP A 191 14.35 13.30 9.02
CA TRP A 191 12.96 13.04 9.38
C TRP A 191 12.75 11.56 9.71
N ASN A 192 12.18 11.33 10.87
CA ASN A 192 11.93 10.02 11.44
C ASN A 192 10.47 9.88 11.86
N LEU A 193 10.08 8.80 12.53
CA LEU A 193 8.72 8.56 12.99
C LEU A 193 8.21 9.69 13.90
N ASP A 194 9.07 10.24 14.78
CA ASP A 194 8.71 11.35 15.65
C ASP A 194 8.32 12.60 14.85
N THR A 195 9.03 12.88 13.76
CA THR A 195 8.72 14.00 12.85
C THR A 195 7.30 13.87 12.28
N TYR A 196 6.96 12.69 11.79
CA TYR A 196 5.63 12.44 11.21
C TYR A 196 4.52 12.43 12.27
N VAL A 197 4.78 11.87 13.45
CA VAL A 197 3.81 11.88 14.57
C VAL A 197 3.58 13.31 15.08
N ALA A 198 4.63 14.13 15.22
CA ALA A 198 4.49 15.53 15.61
C ALA A 198 3.65 16.33 14.59
N ALA A 199 3.90 16.13 13.29
CA ALA A 199 3.12 16.76 12.24
C ALA A 199 1.64 16.34 12.26
N LEU A 200 1.35 15.08 12.60
CA LEU A 200 -0.04 14.61 12.78
C LEU A 200 -0.73 15.24 13.99
N LEU A 201 -0.03 15.47 15.09
CA LEU A 201 -0.59 16.19 16.24
C LEU A 201 -1.03 17.61 15.87
N GLU A 202 -0.23 18.31 15.06
CA GLU A 202 -0.59 19.63 14.53
C GLU A 202 -1.81 19.54 13.60
N ALA A 203 -1.85 18.54 12.71
CA ALA A 203 -2.99 18.31 11.83
C ALA A 203 -4.28 18.03 12.62
N ILE A 204 -4.23 17.18 13.66
CA ILE A 204 -5.36 16.89 14.54
C ILE A 204 -5.84 18.16 15.24
N ALA A 205 -4.91 19.00 15.74
CA ALA A 205 -5.26 20.27 16.36
C ALA A 205 -5.95 21.22 15.36
N ALA A 206 -5.51 21.27 14.10
CA ALA A 206 -6.14 22.05 13.05
C ALA A 206 -7.55 21.53 12.73
N VAL A 207 -7.72 20.20 12.54
CA VAL A 207 -9.03 19.58 12.30
C VAL A 207 -10.02 19.89 13.42
N ARG A 208 -9.62 19.70 14.67
CA ARG A 208 -10.45 19.99 15.85
C ARG A 208 -10.87 21.47 15.92
N ASN A 209 -9.93 22.37 15.64
CA ASN A 209 -10.20 23.81 15.65
C ASN A 209 -11.14 24.24 14.50
N ILE A 210 -10.99 23.68 13.31
CA ILE A 210 -11.86 23.96 12.16
C ILE A 210 -13.27 23.46 12.40
N THR A 211 -13.39 22.25 12.91
CA THR A 211 -14.68 21.58 13.08
C THR A 211 -15.34 21.87 14.40
N GLY A 212 -14.63 22.37 15.41
CA GLY A 212 -15.14 22.51 16.79
C GLY A 212 -15.40 21.15 17.47
N SER A 213 -14.82 20.07 16.97
CA SER A 213 -14.90 18.75 17.59
C SER A 213 -13.83 18.59 18.68
N ASP A 214 -14.16 17.89 19.77
CA ASP A 214 -13.22 17.60 20.85
C ASP A 214 -12.18 16.54 20.46
N ASP A 215 -12.51 15.70 19.47
CA ASP A 215 -11.69 14.60 19.00
C ASP A 215 -11.89 14.31 17.50
N VAL A 216 -11.14 13.37 16.95
CA VAL A 216 -11.20 12.94 15.56
C VAL A 216 -11.24 11.42 15.45
N ASN A 217 -11.73 10.89 14.33
CA ASN A 217 -11.48 9.51 13.93
C ASN A 217 -10.31 9.48 12.93
N LEU A 218 -9.38 8.54 13.11
CA LEU A 218 -8.21 8.38 12.24
C LEU A 218 -8.37 7.18 11.30
N HIS A 219 -7.91 7.34 10.07
CA HIS A 219 -7.87 6.25 9.09
C HIS A 219 -6.50 6.19 8.46
N GLY A 220 -5.81 5.06 8.55
CA GLY A 220 -4.50 4.90 7.96
C GLY A 220 -4.29 3.58 7.25
N ALA A 221 -3.42 3.59 6.25
CA ALA A 221 -3.04 2.39 5.53
C ALA A 221 -1.53 2.19 5.58
N CYS A 222 -1.08 0.93 5.63
CA CYS A 222 0.32 0.53 5.56
C CYS A 222 1.20 1.34 6.55
N SER A 223 2.24 2.04 6.11
CA SER A 223 3.09 2.88 6.98
C SER A 223 2.33 4.06 7.62
N GLY A 224 1.26 4.56 7.01
CA GLY A 224 0.36 5.55 7.63
C GLY A 224 -0.37 4.96 8.85
N ALA A 225 -0.82 3.72 8.78
CA ALA A 225 -1.41 3.02 9.93
C ALA A 225 -0.37 2.72 11.02
N MET A 226 0.89 2.44 10.65
CA MET A 226 2.00 2.33 11.62
C MET A 226 2.22 3.67 12.35
N THR A 227 2.20 4.79 11.62
CA THR A 227 2.35 6.13 12.19
C THR A 227 1.17 6.48 13.12
N ILE A 228 -0.06 6.15 12.73
CA ILE A 228 -1.24 6.27 13.62
C ILE A 228 -1.04 5.42 14.88
N SER A 229 -0.56 4.19 14.75
CA SER A 229 -0.37 3.30 15.90
C SER A 229 0.68 3.86 16.89
N ALA A 230 1.75 4.45 16.35
CA ALA A 230 2.75 5.14 17.15
C ALA A 230 2.16 6.37 17.89
N LEU A 231 1.36 7.17 17.17
CA LEU A 231 0.63 8.31 17.72
C LEU A 231 -0.34 7.85 18.83
N LEU A 232 -1.15 6.82 18.59
CA LEU A 232 -2.11 6.30 19.58
C LEU A 232 -1.40 5.81 20.84
N GLY A 233 -0.26 5.12 20.71
CA GLY A 233 0.56 4.71 21.84
C GLY A 233 1.08 5.91 22.66
N HIS A 234 1.51 6.98 21.97
CA HIS A 234 1.94 8.22 22.62
C HIS A 234 0.77 8.90 23.35
N LEU A 235 -0.39 9.06 22.70
CA LEU A 235 -1.58 9.68 23.30
C LEU A 235 -2.08 8.88 24.51
N ALA A 236 -2.14 7.55 24.41
CA ALA A 236 -2.56 6.68 25.52
C ALA A 236 -1.65 6.83 26.75
N SER A 237 -0.34 6.95 26.53
CA SER A 237 0.63 7.17 27.63
C SER A 237 0.46 8.52 28.33
N ARG A 238 -0.19 9.48 27.68
CA ARG A 238 -0.48 10.83 28.21
C ARG A 238 -1.94 10.99 28.65
N ALA A 239 -2.74 9.95 28.59
CA ALA A 239 -4.19 9.99 28.81
C ALA A 239 -4.91 11.04 27.91
N ASP A 240 -4.35 11.34 26.74
CA ASP A 240 -4.92 12.25 25.75
C ASP A 240 -6.03 11.54 24.95
N LYS A 241 -7.19 12.17 24.86
CA LYS A 241 -8.41 11.64 24.22
C LYS A 241 -8.74 12.36 22.91
N SER A 242 -7.78 12.99 22.28
CA SER A 242 -7.98 13.71 21.00
C SER A 242 -8.31 12.78 19.80
N VAL A 243 -8.23 11.46 20.00
CA VAL A 243 -8.65 10.45 19.03
C VAL A 243 -9.70 9.55 19.64
N ASN A 244 -10.87 9.44 18.98
CA ASN A 244 -12.00 8.64 19.44
C ASN A 244 -11.94 7.20 18.93
N ALA A 245 -11.65 7.01 17.63
CA ALA A 245 -11.57 5.69 17.01
C ALA A 245 -10.53 5.68 15.87
N ALA A 246 -10.05 4.49 15.50
CA ALA A 246 -9.07 4.35 14.44
C ALA A 246 -9.40 3.20 13.49
N THR A 247 -9.26 3.45 12.19
CA THR A 247 -9.27 2.42 11.14
C THR A 247 -7.84 2.19 10.67
N LEU A 248 -7.36 0.95 10.77
CA LEU A 248 -6.02 0.53 10.41
C LEU A 248 -6.11 -0.48 9.26
N MET A 249 -5.60 -0.12 8.10
CA MET A 249 -5.71 -0.92 6.88
C MET A 249 -4.35 -1.47 6.48
N VAL A 250 -4.29 -2.76 6.23
CA VAL A 250 -3.13 -3.49 5.67
C VAL A 250 -1.80 -3.11 6.33
N ALA A 251 -1.76 -3.13 7.65
CA ALA A 251 -0.56 -2.79 8.43
C ALA A 251 -0.18 -3.92 9.39
N VAL A 252 1.09 -4.32 9.35
CA VAL A 252 1.67 -5.33 10.24
C VAL A 252 2.47 -4.63 11.32
N LEU A 253 2.03 -4.75 12.57
CA LEU A 253 2.72 -4.27 13.76
C LEU A 253 3.34 -5.41 14.56
N ASP A 254 2.91 -6.64 14.29
CA ASP A 254 3.46 -7.87 14.86
C ASP A 254 3.97 -8.78 13.74
N ASN A 255 5.29 -8.89 13.64
CA ASN A 255 6.02 -9.62 12.59
C ASN A 255 6.28 -11.09 12.98
N THR A 256 5.53 -11.66 13.89
CA THR A 256 5.67 -13.09 14.24
C THR A 256 5.12 -14.03 13.18
N ALA A 257 4.26 -13.53 12.28
CA ALA A 257 3.79 -14.28 11.12
C ALA A 257 4.82 -14.26 9.99
N ASP A 258 4.94 -15.39 9.27
CA ASP A 258 5.82 -15.48 8.11
C ASP A 258 5.45 -14.47 7.03
N SER A 259 6.47 -13.86 6.44
CA SER A 259 6.31 -12.89 5.36
C SER A 259 7.42 -13.00 4.33
N GLN A 260 7.10 -12.77 3.06
CA GLN A 260 8.12 -12.73 2.01
C GLN A 260 9.18 -11.65 2.27
N LEU A 261 8.76 -10.50 2.82
CA LEU A 261 9.69 -9.43 3.20
C LEU A 261 10.69 -9.92 4.26
N GLY A 262 10.27 -10.76 5.21
CA GLY A 262 11.13 -11.38 6.22
C GLY A 262 12.22 -12.30 5.63
N LEU A 263 12.03 -12.82 4.41
CA LEU A 263 13.05 -13.62 3.74
C LEU A 263 14.27 -12.79 3.32
N PHE A 264 14.06 -11.52 2.98
CA PHE A 264 15.14 -10.59 2.62
C PHE A 264 15.82 -9.94 3.84
N ALA A 265 15.20 -9.98 5.01
CA ALA A 265 15.65 -9.28 6.21
C ALA A 265 16.81 -10.01 6.91
N THR A 266 17.94 -10.23 6.21
CA THR A 266 19.19 -10.66 6.86
C THR A 266 19.92 -9.46 7.47
N PRO A 267 20.75 -9.65 8.52
CA PRO A 267 21.52 -8.56 9.11
C PRO A 267 22.33 -7.77 8.08
N GLU A 268 22.95 -8.47 7.12
CA GLU A 268 23.77 -7.87 6.06
C GLU A 268 22.91 -7.06 5.07
N ALA A 269 21.77 -7.60 4.66
CA ALA A 269 20.84 -6.90 3.74
C ALA A 269 20.25 -5.65 4.41
N ILE A 270 19.88 -5.73 5.69
CA ILE A 270 19.39 -4.59 6.47
C ILE A 270 20.48 -3.52 6.60
N ALA A 271 21.72 -3.91 6.95
CA ALA A 271 22.86 -2.98 7.05
C ALA A 271 23.13 -2.27 5.71
N ALA A 272 23.16 -3.03 4.61
CA ALA A 272 23.35 -2.49 3.26
C ALA A 272 22.21 -1.54 2.86
N ALA A 273 20.95 -1.88 3.14
CA ALA A 273 19.80 -1.02 2.86
C ALA A 273 19.86 0.30 3.64
N LYS A 274 20.21 0.26 4.93
CA LYS A 274 20.41 1.46 5.74
C LYS A 274 21.57 2.31 5.22
N GLN A 275 22.70 1.70 4.89
CA GLN A 275 23.85 2.41 4.35
C GLN A 275 23.52 3.11 3.02
N ASN A 276 22.78 2.42 2.12
CA ASN A 276 22.35 3.00 0.85
C ASN A 276 21.47 4.24 1.04
N SER A 277 20.45 4.16 1.88
CA SER A 277 19.57 5.32 2.14
C SER A 277 20.30 6.44 2.90
N THR A 278 21.19 6.11 3.85
CA THR A 278 21.99 7.11 4.61
C THR A 278 22.94 7.86 3.68
N SER A 279 23.61 7.18 2.75
CA SER A 279 24.54 7.81 1.81
C SER A 279 23.86 8.77 0.83
N LYS A 280 22.58 8.50 0.49
CA LYS A 280 21.76 9.33 -0.41
C LYS A 280 20.90 10.37 0.34
N GLY A 281 20.77 10.24 1.65
CA GLY A 281 19.84 11.01 2.48
C GLY A 281 18.39 10.56 2.39
N VAL A 282 18.03 9.76 1.39
CA VAL A 282 16.69 9.20 1.16
C VAL A 282 16.78 7.81 0.55
N LEU A 283 15.72 7.00 0.76
CA LEU A 283 15.42 5.85 -0.08
C LEU A 283 14.55 6.34 -1.24
N ALA A 284 14.96 6.07 -2.47
CA ALA A 284 14.16 6.43 -3.64
C ALA A 284 12.90 5.55 -3.76
N GLY A 285 11.79 6.15 -4.19
CA GLY A 285 10.52 5.42 -4.34
C GLY A 285 10.60 4.28 -5.34
N GLU A 286 11.37 4.44 -6.42
CA GLU A 286 11.60 3.41 -7.44
C GLU A 286 12.37 2.21 -6.87
N GLU A 287 13.28 2.43 -5.91
CA GLU A 287 14.00 1.33 -5.24
C GLU A 287 13.04 0.48 -4.40
N MET A 288 12.14 1.13 -3.66
CA MET A 288 11.07 0.46 -2.90
C MET A 288 10.12 -0.28 -3.85
N GLY A 289 9.67 0.37 -4.92
CA GLY A 289 8.80 -0.23 -5.93
C GLY A 289 9.41 -1.48 -6.57
N ARG A 290 10.73 -1.47 -6.83
CA ARG A 290 11.45 -2.65 -7.33
C ARG A 290 11.43 -3.81 -6.34
N VAL A 291 11.67 -3.57 -5.05
CA VAL A 291 11.58 -4.61 -4.03
C VAL A 291 10.20 -5.27 -4.07
N PHE A 292 9.12 -4.50 -4.09
CA PHE A 292 7.76 -5.04 -4.16
C PHE A 292 7.47 -5.77 -5.49
N ALA A 293 7.98 -5.27 -6.60
CA ALA A 293 7.81 -5.93 -7.90
C ALA A 293 8.51 -7.31 -7.95
N TRP A 294 9.71 -7.41 -7.38
CA TRP A 294 10.45 -8.68 -7.33
C TRP A 294 9.90 -9.69 -6.31
N MET A 295 9.03 -9.28 -5.39
CA MET A 295 8.26 -10.24 -4.56
C MET A 295 7.21 -11.01 -5.39
N ARG A 296 6.74 -10.45 -6.53
CA ARG A 296 5.81 -11.10 -7.45
C ARG A 296 6.24 -10.92 -8.91
N PRO A 297 7.40 -11.45 -9.31
CA PRO A 297 8.03 -11.13 -10.59
C PRO A 297 7.19 -11.55 -11.80
N ASN A 298 6.43 -12.65 -11.71
CA ASN A 298 5.58 -13.09 -12.80
C ASN A 298 4.43 -12.12 -13.11
N ASP A 299 3.87 -11.49 -12.08
CA ASP A 299 2.77 -10.55 -12.24
C ASP A 299 3.25 -9.12 -12.56
N LEU A 300 4.39 -8.70 -11.95
CA LEU A 300 4.82 -7.30 -11.92
C LEU A 300 6.06 -7.00 -12.78
N VAL A 301 6.78 -8.03 -13.25
CA VAL A 301 7.94 -7.89 -14.13
C VAL A 301 7.73 -8.67 -15.43
N TRP A 302 7.66 -10.03 -15.36
CA TRP A 302 7.65 -10.88 -16.54
C TRP A 302 6.37 -10.74 -17.37
N ASN A 303 5.24 -10.47 -16.76
CA ASN A 303 4.01 -10.17 -17.49
C ASN A 303 4.17 -8.94 -18.40
N TYR A 304 4.79 -7.87 -17.89
CA TYR A 304 5.04 -6.66 -18.69
C TYR A 304 6.17 -6.84 -19.69
N TRP A 305 7.23 -7.59 -19.34
CA TRP A 305 8.25 -8.01 -20.28
C TRP A 305 7.65 -8.67 -21.53
N VAL A 306 6.80 -9.67 -21.32
CA VAL A 306 6.15 -10.39 -22.42
C VAL A 306 5.22 -9.47 -23.21
N ASN A 307 4.35 -8.72 -22.56
CA ASN A 307 3.38 -7.87 -23.24
C ASN A 307 4.05 -6.71 -24.00
N ASN A 308 5.00 -6.00 -23.36
CA ASN A 308 5.58 -4.81 -23.94
C ASN A 308 6.63 -5.14 -24.99
N TYR A 309 7.51 -6.12 -24.73
CA TYR A 309 8.67 -6.36 -25.57
C TYR A 309 8.47 -7.50 -26.57
N LEU A 310 7.85 -8.61 -26.16
CA LEU A 310 7.65 -9.74 -27.06
C LEU A 310 6.39 -9.59 -27.92
N LEU A 311 5.31 -9.04 -27.35
CA LEU A 311 4.04 -8.80 -28.06
C LEU A 311 3.93 -7.40 -28.66
N GLY A 312 4.86 -6.47 -28.33
CA GLY A 312 4.86 -5.08 -28.82
C GLY A 312 3.62 -4.26 -28.40
N LYS A 313 3.00 -4.60 -27.27
CA LYS A 313 1.82 -3.89 -26.77
C LYS A 313 2.21 -2.60 -26.06
N THR A 314 1.33 -1.62 -26.12
CA THR A 314 1.40 -0.43 -25.27
C THR A 314 1.00 -0.80 -23.85
N PRO A 315 1.68 -0.26 -22.82
CA PRO A 315 1.24 -0.42 -21.42
C PRO A 315 -0.21 0.03 -21.23
N PRO A 316 -0.98 -0.62 -20.35
CA PRO A 316 -2.39 -0.28 -20.16
C PRO A 316 -2.56 1.07 -19.46
N ALA A 317 -3.64 1.79 -19.78
CA ALA A 317 -4.10 2.93 -19.00
C ALA A 317 -4.86 2.42 -17.78
N PHE A 318 -4.18 2.27 -16.64
CA PHE A 318 -4.78 1.75 -15.40
C PHE A 318 -4.38 2.63 -14.21
N ASP A 319 -5.37 3.27 -13.60
CA ASP A 319 -5.21 4.30 -12.57
C ASP A 319 -4.43 3.83 -11.32
N ILE A 320 -4.70 2.63 -10.81
CA ILE A 320 -3.98 2.08 -9.65
C ILE A 320 -2.49 1.88 -9.98
N LEU A 321 -2.17 1.44 -11.19
CA LEU A 321 -0.76 1.28 -11.61
C LEU A 321 -0.09 2.63 -11.83
N TYR A 322 -0.82 3.64 -12.30
CA TYR A 322 -0.31 5.00 -12.38
C TYR A 322 0.09 5.49 -10.98
N TRP A 323 -0.83 5.42 -10.01
CA TRP A 323 -0.54 5.77 -8.62
C TRP A 323 0.64 4.97 -8.03
N ASN A 324 0.69 3.67 -8.27
CA ASN A 324 1.76 2.81 -7.76
C ASN A 324 3.15 3.21 -8.31
N ASN A 325 3.19 3.76 -9.52
CA ASN A 325 4.42 4.27 -10.15
C ASN A 325 4.70 5.75 -9.84
N ASP A 326 3.79 6.46 -9.15
CA ASP A 326 3.99 7.82 -8.66
C ASP A 326 4.44 7.79 -7.18
N ALA A 327 5.57 7.12 -6.94
CA ALA A 327 6.11 6.89 -5.62
C ALA A 327 6.77 8.16 -5.04
N THR A 328 6.87 8.19 -3.70
CA THR A 328 7.59 9.21 -2.95
C THR A 328 8.88 8.64 -2.40
N ARG A 329 9.82 9.51 -2.06
CA ARG A 329 11.03 9.14 -1.34
C ARG A 329 10.72 8.95 0.14
N LEU A 330 11.52 8.14 0.82
CA LEU A 330 11.46 7.98 2.27
C LEU A 330 12.76 8.55 2.89
N PRO A 331 12.72 9.43 3.90
CA PRO A 331 13.90 9.94 4.56
C PRO A 331 14.77 8.81 5.12
N ALA A 332 16.09 8.96 5.06
CA ALA A 332 17.01 7.91 5.50
C ALA A 332 16.78 7.50 6.96
N ALA A 333 16.53 8.47 7.85
CA ALA A 333 16.23 8.19 9.26
C ALA A 333 14.93 7.40 9.44
N MET A 334 13.85 7.78 8.72
CA MET A 334 12.57 7.03 8.76
C MET A 334 12.75 5.62 8.20
N HIS A 335 13.45 5.46 7.07
CA HIS A 335 13.72 4.14 6.49
C HIS A 335 14.49 3.24 7.47
N GLY A 336 15.58 3.75 8.05
CA GLY A 336 16.36 3.01 9.04
C GLY A 336 15.53 2.61 10.25
N GLN A 337 14.70 3.51 10.76
CA GLN A 337 13.84 3.24 11.91
C GLN A 337 12.74 2.21 11.59
N LEU A 338 12.13 2.25 10.40
CA LEU A 338 11.16 1.22 9.99
C LEU A 338 11.79 -0.16 9.90
N LEU A 339 13.04 -0.27 9.42
CA LEU A 339 13.79 -1.52 9.40
C LEU A 339 14.08 -2.02 10.82
N ASP A 340 14.41 -1.14 11.77
CA ASP A 340 14.61 -1.50 13.18
C ASP A 340 13.29 -1.95 13.84
N ILE A 341 12.21 -1.25 13.59
CA ILE A 341 10.87 -1.61 14.07
C ILE A 341 10.48 -2.99 13.54
N PHE A 342 10.69 -3.24 12.25
CA PHE A 342 10.38 -4.52 11.63
C PHE A 342 11.24 -5.64 12.21
N THR A 343 12.57 -5.51 12.21
CA THR A 343 13.48 -6.57 12.65
C THR A 343 13.41 -6.81 14.16
N GLY A 344 13.19 -5.75 14.94
CA GLY A 344 13.04 -5.82 16.40
C GLY A 344 11.64 -6.23 16.86
N ASN A 345 10.66 -6.25 15.95
CA ASN A 345 9.23 -6.41 16.27
C ASN A 345 8.77 -5.45 17.39
N LEU A 346 9.15 -4.16 17.26
CA LEU A 346 9.11 -3.21 18.38
C LEU A 346 7.70 -2.80 18.79
N PHE A 347 6.73 -2.78 17.87
CA PHE A 347 5.35 -2.45 18.21
C PHE A 347 4.65 -3.51 19.07
N SER A 348 5.00 -4.79 18.91
CA SER A 348 4.40 -5.88 19.68
C SER A 348 4.96 -6.02 21.09
N LYS A 349 6.08 -5.33 21.37
CA LYS A 349 6.78 -5.39 22.66
C LYS A 349 6.47 -4.14 23.49
N PRO A 350 5.78 -4.26 24.63
CA PRO A 350 5.46 -3.11 25.47
C PRO A 350 6.72 -2.27 25.79
N ARG A 351 6.64 -0.96 25.56
CA ARG A 351 7.68 0.04 25.86
C ARG A 351 9.00 -0.12 25.09
N ALA A 352 9.07 -1.01 24.09
CA ALA A 352 10.28 -1.19 23.27
C ALA A 352 10.46 -0.07 22.22
N LEU A 353 9.37 0.58 21.80
CA LEU A 353 9.41 1.73 20.90
C LEU A 353 9.16 3.01 21.69
N THR A 354 10.00 4.01 21.47
CA THR A 354 9.85 5.35 22.02
C THR A 354 9.38 6.30 20.91
N VAL A 355 8.35 7.09 21.19
CA VAL A 355 7.75 8.07 20.27
C VAL A 355 7.64 9.41 20.99
N LEU A 356 8.23 10.47 20.43
CA LEU A 356 8.31 11.80 21.04
C LEU A 356 8.77 11.74 22.51
N GLY A 357 9.81 10.96 22.78
CA GLY A 357 10.35 10.75 24.11
C GLY A 357 9.51 9.86 25.04
N THR A 358 8.39 9.31 24.56
CA THR A 358 7.46 8.48 25.34
C THR A 358 7.61 7.01 24.96
N PRO A 359 7.99 6.10 25.87
CA PRO A 359 7.92 4.66 25.62
C PRO A 359 6.47 4.21 25.50
N ILE A 360 6.08 3.67 24.33
CA ILE A 360 4.70 3.33 24.03
C ILE A 360 4.36 1.88 24.35
N ASP A 361 3.10 1.64 24.67
CA ASP A 361 2.52 0.32 24.89
C ASP A 361 1.13 0.28 24.22
N LEU A 362 1.02 -0.43 23.09
CA LEU A 362 -0.22 -0.49 22.33
C LEU A 362 -1.37 -1.17 23.09
N SER A 363 -1.08 -2.02 24.08
CA SER A 363 -2.11 -2.61 24.93
C SER A 363 -2.87 -1.58 25.78
N LYS A 364 -2.32 -0.36 25.92
CA LYS A 364 -2.94 0.76 26.62
C LYS A 364 -3.81 1.64 25.72
N VAL A 365 -3.81 1.41 24.43
CA VAL A 365 -4.68 2.10 23.47
C VAL A 365 -6.08 1.51 23.56
N THR A 366 -7.01 2.26 24.14
CA THR A 366 -8.37 1.78 24.47
C THR A 366 -9.46 2.32 23.55
N CYS A 367 -9.15 3.26 22.63
CA CYS A 367 -10.14 3.66 21.62
C CYS A 367 -10.51 2.46 20.75
N ASP A 368 -11.70 2.48 20.14
CA ASP A 368 -12.16 1.41 19.28
C ASP A 368 -11.43 1.39 17.93
N LYS A 369 -11.17 0.19 17.42
CA LYS A 369 -10.43 -0.02 16.17
C LYS A 369 -11.23 -0.85 15.17
N TYR A 370 -11.08 -0.47 13.90
CA TYR A 370 -11.49 -1.23 12.73
C TYR A 370 -10.25 -1.61 11.94
N VAL A 371 -9.92 -2.90 11.88
CA VAL A 371 -8.68 -3.38 11.26
C VAL A 371 -8.99 -4.18 10.00
N VAL A 372 -8.42 -3.78 8.86
CA VAL A 372 -8.66 -4.41 7.56
C VAL A 372 -7.40 -5.11 7.06
N ALA A 373 -7.54 -6.37 6.66
CA ALA A 373 -6.50 -7.16 6.01
C ALA A 373 -6.94 -7.63 4.63
N GLY A 374 -5.97 -7.95 3.77
CA GLY A 374 -6.18 -8.57 2.45
C GLY A 374 -5.79 -10.04 2.46
N MET A 375 -6.69 -10.94 2.07
CA MET A 375 -6.45 -12.40 2.08
C MET A 375 -5.28 -12.81 1.18
N THR A 376 -5.10 -12.12 0.06
CA THR A 376 -4.03 -12.39 -0.92
C THR A 376 -2.94 -11.32 -0.89
N ASP A 377 -2.84 -10.58 0.21
CA ASP A 377 -1.82 -9.57 0.40
C ASP A 377 -0.46 -10.23 0.63
N HIS A 378 0.50 -9.92 -0.25
CA HIS A 378 1.86 -10.43 -0.19
C HIS A 378 2.84 -9.46 0.47
N ILE A 379 2.44 -8.19 0.66
CA ILE A 379 3.26 -7.15 1.31
C ILE A 379 3.04 -7.20 2.81
N THR A 380 1.77 -7.21 3.23
CA THR A 380 1.36 -7.28 4.63
C THR A 380 0.44 -8.50 4.83
N PRO A 381 1.02 -9.71 5.02
CA PRO A 381 0.25 -10.95 5.14
C PRO A 381 -0.85 -10.83 6.18
N TRP A 382 -2.05 -11.25 5.84
CA TRP A 382 -3.25 -11.05 6.66
C TRP A 382 -3.13 -11.63 8.07
N LYS A 383 -2.34 -12.71 8.26
CA LYS A 383 -2.08 -13.29 9.59
C LYS A 383 -1.27 -12.31 10.47
N GLY A 384 -0.34 -11.56 9.89
CA GLY A 384 0.39 -10.49 10.59
C GLY A 384 -0.53 -9.31 10.93
N VAL A 385 -1.45 -8.93 10.03
CA VAL A 385 -2.46 -7.90 10.31
C VAL A 385 -3.48 -8.40 11.35
N TYR A 386 -3.82 -9.69 11.35
CA TYR A 386 -4.63 -10.30 12.41
C TYR A 386 -3.95 -10.22 13.78
N ASN A 387 -2.65 -10.52 13.85
CA ASN A 387 -1.88 -10.36 15.08
C ASN A 387 -1.83 -8.89 15.52
N THR A 388 -1.69 -7.94 14.57
CA THR A 388 -1.80 -6.50 14.83
C THR A 388 -3.11 -6.15 15.53
N ALA A 389 -4.25 -6.67 15.06
CA ALA A 389 -5.55 -6.42 15.67
C ALA A 389 -5.61 -6.84 17.16
N ARG A 390 -4.81 -7.81 17.56
CA ARG A 390 -4.70 -8.34 18.92
C ARG A 390 -3.68 -7.64 19.80
N THR A 391 -2.88 -6.74 19.24
CA THR A 391 -1.83 -6.02 19.98
C THR A 391 -2.43 -4.88 20.83
N PHE A 392 -3.59 -4.36 20.43
CA PHE A 392 -4.22 -3.22 21.07
C PHE A 392 -5.12 -3.64 22.25
N GLY A 393 -5.28 -2.72 23.21
CA GLY A 393 -6.40 -2.76 24.17
C GLY A 393 -7.70 -2.25 23.55
N GLY A 394 -8.81 -2.28 24.31
CA GLY A 394 -10.13 -1.85 23.85
C GLY A 394 -10.72 -2.76 22.76
N ASP A 395 -11.85 -2.35 22.19
CA ASP A 395 -12.54 -3.15 21.20
C ASP A 395 -11.90 -3.05 19.81
N THR A 396 -11.81 -4.18 19.13
CA THR A 396 -11.27 -4.26 17.78
C THR A 396 -12.18 -5.11 16.90
N ARG A 397 -12.66 -4.51 15.80
CA ARG A 397 -13.34 -5.22 14.73
C ARG A 397 -12.33 -5.54 13.63
N PHE A 398 -12.05 -6.83 13.43
CA PHE A 398 -11.16 -7.28 12.37
C PHE A 398 -11.95 -7.75 11.17
N VAL A 399 -11.54 -7.31 9.99
CA VAL A 399 -12.17 -7.61 8.70
C VAL A 399 -11.11 -8.14 7.73
N LEU A 400 -11.38 -9.28 7.12
CA LEU A 400 -10.52 -9.88 6.11
C LEU A 400 -11.17 -9.75 4.72
N SER A 401 -10.69 -8.81 3.91
CA SER A 401 -11.08 -8.69 2.50
C SER A 401 -10.51 -9.86 1.69
N SER A 402 -11.25 -10.37 0.71
CA SER A 402 -10.77 -11.44 -0.17
C SER A 402 -9.71 -10.99 -1.19
N SER A 403 -9.27 -9.74 -1.15
CA SER A 403 -8.42 -9.08 -2.13
C SER A 403 -6.94 -9.02 -1.71
N GLY A 404 -6.09 -8.46 -2.59
CA GLY A 404 -4.68 -8.16 -2.30
C GLY A 404 -4.51 -6.78 -1.65
N HIS A 405 -3.26 -6.32 -1.49
CA HIS A 405 -2.89 -5.12 -0.73
C HIS A 405 -3.71 -3.88 -1.15
N ILE A 406 -3.54 -3.41 -2.37
CA ILE A 406 -4.20 -2.18 -2.85
C ILE A 406 -5.69 -2.39 -3.10
N GLN A 407 -6.08 -3.56 -3.61
CA GLN A 407 -7.49 -3.89 -3.86
C GLN A 407 -8.29 -4.06 -2.56
N SER A 408 -7.63 -4.25 -1.41
CA SER A 408 -8.29 -4.19 -0.10
C SER A 408 -8.55 -2.76 0.33
N LEU A 409 -7.74 -1.79 -0.09
CA LEU A 409 -7.99 -0.36 0.13
C LEU A 409 -9.09 0.14 -0.80
N ILE A 410 -8.89 -0.04 -2.11
CA ILE A 410 -9.85 0.37 -3.15
C ILE A 410 -10.84 -0.77 -3.40
N ASN A 411 -11.87 -0.78 -2.59
CA ASN A 411 -12.90 -1.82 -2.61
C ASN A 411 -14.32 -1.19 -2.61
N PRO A 412 -14.67 -0.39 -3.64
CA PRO A 412 -15.95 0.29 -3.67
C PRO A 412 -17.13 -0.71 -3.72
N PRO A 413 -18.30 -0.36 -3.17
CA PRO A 413 -19.51 -1.15 -3.28
C PRO A 413 -19.91 -1.44 -4.73
N GLY A 414 -20.63 -2.55 -4.94
CA GLY A 414 -21.15 -2.93 -6.27
C GLY A 414 -20.21 -3.84 -7.08
N ASN A 415 -19.04 -4.21 -6.60
CA ASN A 415 -18.22 -5.23 -7.24
C ASN A 415 -18.74 -6.63 -6.90
N PRO A 416 -19.29 -7.38 -7.87
CA PRO A 416 -19.92 -8.69 -7.60
C PRO A 416 -18.93 -9.77 -7.12
N LYS A 417 -17.63 -9.53 -7.29
CA LYS A 417 -16.56 -10.43 -6.81
C LYS A 417 -16.06 -10.06 -5.41
N ALA A 418 -16.45 -8.90 -4.90
CA ALA A 418 -16.03 -8.48 -3.57
C ALA A 418 -16.71 -9.33 -2.49
N LYS A 419 -15.94 -9.77 -1.54
CA LYS A 419 -16.40 -10.42 -0.32
C LYS A 419 -15.40 -10.15 0.81
N PHE A 420 -15.89 -10.22 2.01
CA PHE A 420 -15.06 -10.10 3.22
C PHE A 420 -15.55 -11.08 4.29
N PHE A 421 -14.74 -11.27 5.30
CA PHE A 421 -14.98 -12.22 6.39
C PHE A 421 -14.99 -11.49 7.72
N LEU A 422 -15.93 -11.86 8.59
CA LEU A 422 -16.13 -11.31 9.93
C LEU A 422 -16.22 -12.42 10.97
N ASN A 423 -15.56 -12.23 12.08
CA ASN A 423 -15.71 -13.01 13.31
C ASN A 423 -15.29 -12.13 14.49
N SER A 424 -16.13 -12.03 15.50
CA SER A 424 -15.87 -11.18 16.68
C SER A 424 -14.89 -11.81 17.67
N ASP A 425 -14.63 -13.12 17.59
CA ASP A 425 -13.70 -13.79 18.50
C ASP A 425 -12.26 -13.69 18.02
N LEU A 426 -11.53 -12.69 18.49
CA LEU A 426 -10.11 -12.50 18.23
C LEU A 426 -9.19 -13.30 19.15
N ARG A 427 -9.71 -14.13 20.07
CA ARG A 427 -8.87 -14.95 20.96
C ARG A 427 -8.27 -16.16 20.26
N ALA A 428 -8.93 -16.67 19.21
CA ALA A 428 -8.46 -17.78 18.41
C ALA A 428 -7.18 -17.42 17.63
N ASN A 429 -6.43 -18.42 17.14
CA ASN A 429 -5.40 -18.16 16.14
C ASN A 429 -6.03 -17.79 14.79
N ALA A 430 -5.24 -17.23 13.88
CA ALA A 430 -5.74 -16.70 12.61
C ALA A 430 -6.48 -17.74 11.75
N ASP A 431 -6.00 -18.98 11.70
CA ASP A 431 -6.63 -20.04 10.89
C ASP A 431 -7.97 -20.49 11.51
N ALA A 432 -8.03 -20.65 12.82
CA ALA A 432 -9.27 -20.96 13.53
C ALA A 432 -10.26 -19.79 13.46
N TRP A 433 -9.79 -18.54 13.51
CA TRP A 433 -10.62 -17.36 13.31
C TRP A 433 -11.29 -17.41 11.93
N LEU A 434 -10.51 -17.66 10.87
CA LEU A 434 -11.03 -17.73 9.50
C LEU A 434 -12.00 -18.90 9.30
N ALA A 435 -11.69 -20.07 9.88
CA ALA A 435 -12.55 -21.26 9.77
C ALA A 435 -13.96 -21.03 10.36
N ASN A 436 -14.08 -20.13 11.36
CA ASN A 436 -15.33 -19.77 12.01
C ASN A 436 -15.89 -18.41 11.56
N ALA A 437 -15.26 -17.76 10.58
CA ALA A 437 -15.69 -16.45 10.10
C ALA A 437 -16.88 -16.57 9.15
N ARG A 438 -17.82 -15.63 9.28
CA ARG A 438 -18.92 -15.45 8.36
C ARG A 438 -18.44 -14.70 7.12
N ALA A 439 -18.71 -15.26 5.94
CA ALA A 439 -18.46 -14.59 4.67
C ALA A 439 -19.61 -13.67 4.30
N GLU A 440 -19.30 -12.41 4.04
CA GLU A 440 -20.24 -11.40 3.53
C GLU A 440 -19.94 -11.13 2.06
N LYS A 441 -21.00 -11.01 1.24
CA LYS A 441 -20.89 -10.54 -0.14
C LYS A 441 -20.94 -9.02 -0.14
N ASP A 442 -20.19 -8.39 -1.04
CA ASP A 442 -20.06 -6.95 -1.20
C ASP A 442 -18.75 -6.39 -0.57
N SER A 443 -18.60 -5.10 -0.65
CA SER A 443 -17.48 -4.34 -0.13
C SER A 443 -17.53 -4.21 1.39
N TRP A 444 -16.37 -4.35 2.03
CA TRP A 444 -16.22 -4.03 3.44
C TRP A 444 -16.47 -2.53 3.75
N TRP A 445 -16.43 -1.62 2.76
CA TRP A 445 -16.75 -0.21 2.95
C TRP A 445 -18.17 0.00 3.47
N VAL A 446 -19.12 -0.87 3.11
CA VAL A 446 -20.51 -0.79 3.58
C VAL A 446 -20.61 -1.07 5.07
N ASP A 447 -19.94 -2.13 5.53
CA ASP A 447 -19.84 -2.49 6.94
C ASP A 447 -19.08 -1.42 7.74
N TRP A 448 -17.96 -0.96 7.19
CA TRP A 448 -17.13 0.11 7.77
C TRP A 448 -17.88 1.42 7.93
N ARG A 449 -18.64 1.83 6.92
CA ARG A 449 -19.48 3.05 6.99
C ARG A 449 -20.45 2.99 8.17
N THR A 450 -21.08 1.84 8.40
CA THR A 450 -22.00 1.65 9.53
C THR A 450 -21.24 1.77 10.85
N TRP A 451 -20.14 1.04 11.01
CA TRP A 451 -19.29 1.14 12.17
C TRP A 451 -18.78 2.57 12.40
N LEU A 452 -18.38 3.26 11.35
CA LEU A 452 -17.87 4.62 11.41
C LEU A 452 -18.95 5.61 11.84
N ALA A 453 -20.20 5.44 11.38
CA ALA A 453 -21.33 6.26 11.78
C ALA A 453 -21.59 6.17 13.29
N ASP A 454 -21.53 4.96 13.85
CA ASP A 454 -21.69 4.71 15.29
C ASP A 454 -20.60 5.43 16.12
N HIS A 455 -19.43 5.71 15.52
CA HIS A 455 -18.29 6.40 16.15
C HIS A 455 -18.18 7.88 15.79
N SER A 456 -19.14 8.45 15.04
CA SER A 456 -19.00 9.81 14.50
C SER A 456 -19.93 10.85 15.14
N GLY A 457 -20.65 10.45 16.19
CA GLY A 457 -21.53 11.33 16.98
C GLY A 457 -22.79 11.75 16.24
N GLU A 458 -23.43 12.80 16.71
CA GLU A 458 -24.69 13.30 16.15
C GLU A 458 -24.48 13.98 14.79
N ARG A 459 -25.55 14.08 14.02
CA ARG A 459 -25.57 14.88 12.77
C ARG A 459 -25.77 16.35 13.08
N ARG A 460 -25.06 17.20 12.34
CA ARG A 460 -25.18 18.65 12.43
C ARG A 460 -25.13 19.26 11.02
N PRO A 461 -25.56 20.51 10.84
CA PRO A 461 -25.38 21.19 9.56
C PRO A 461 -23.93 21.20 9.13
N ALA A 462 -23.69 20.96 7.84
CA ALA A 462 -22.36 21.02 7.25
C ALA A 462 -21.77 22.42 7.36
N LEU A 463 -20.45 22.54 7.46
CA LEU A 463 -19.78 23.83 7.45
C LEU A 463 -20.03 24.54 6.10
N ALA A 464 -20.46 25.79 6.14
CA ALA A 464 -20.74 26.59 4.95
C ALA A 464 -19.48 26.90 4.12
N THR A 465 -18.31 26.89 4.75
CA THR A 465 -17.02 27.19 4.11
C THR A 465 -15.95 26.23 4.61
N LEU A 466 -14.95 25.99 3.78
CA LEU A 466 -13.76 25.24 4.17
C LEU A 466 -12.83 26.10 5.03
N GLY A 467 -12.15 25.47 5.97
CA GLY A 467 -11.27 26.16 6.92
C GLY A 467 -12.04 27.06 7.90
N ASN A 468 -11.30 27.95 8.54
CA ASN A 468 -11.82 29.01 9.41
C ASN A 468 -10.84 30.18 9.50
N LYS A 469 -11.07 31.17 10.40
CA LYS A 469 -10.20 32.36 10.54
C LYS A 469 -8.75 31.98 10.90
N ARG A 470 -8.54 30.94 11.70
CA ARG A 470 -7.20 30.50 12.13
C ARG A 470 -6.51 29.62 11.08
N TYR A 471 -7.29 28.83 10.36
CA TYR A 471 -6.87 27.89 9.33
C TYR A 471 -7.68 28.14 8.04
N PRO A 472 -7.36 29.25 7.32
CA PRO A 472 -8.14 29.63 6.14
C PRO A 472 -7.92 28.64 5.00
N ALA A 473 -8.95 28.44 4.18
CA ALA A 473 -8.83 27.68 2.96
C ALA A 473 -7.85 28.39 2.00
N GLY A 474 -6.86 27.66 1.53
CA GLY A 474 -5.81 28.11 0.63
C GLY A 474 -5.95 27.49 -0.76
N VAL A 475 -4.86 26.86 -1.22
CA VAL A 475 -4.80 26.18 -2.52
C VAL A 475 -5.87 25.08 -2.60
N LYS A 476 -6.54 24.99 -3.76
CA LYS A 476 -7.54 23.93 -4.02
C LYS A 476 -6.91 22.54 -3.91
N ALA A 477 -7.70 21.53 -3.51
CA ALA A 477 -7.33 20.15 -3.65
C ALA A 477 -6.93 19.84 -5.12
N PRO A 478 -5.94 18.99 -5.34
CA PRO A 478 -5.25 18.12 -4.39
C PRO A 478 -4.04 18.75 -3.66
N GLY A 479 -3.86 20.06 -3.69
CA GLY A 479 -2.75 20.76 -3.07
C GLY A 479 -1.49 20.82 -3.93
N THR A 480 -0.34 21.10 -3.31
CA THR A 480 0.94 21.25 -4.02
C THR A 480 1.96 20.17 -3.69
N TYR A 481 1.96 19.62 -2.47
CA TYR A 481 2.92 18.58 -2.09
C TYR A 481 2.76 17.29 -2.92
N VAL A 482 1.53 16.97 -3.31
CA VAL A 482 1.27 15.84 -4.21
C VAL A 482 1.90 16.01 -5.59
N MET A 483 2.14 17.25 -6.04
CA MET A 483 2.76 17.57 -7.33
C MET A 483 4.29 17.50 -7.28
N GLU A 484 4.91 17.42 -6.10
CA GLU A 484 6.35 17.27 -5.98
C GLU A 484 6.79 15.94 -6.60
N ALA A 485 7.47 15.99 -7.74
CA ALA A 485 7.95 14.81 -8.45
C ALA A 485 9.19 14.20 -7.76
N CYS A 486 9.42 12.93 -7.98
CA CYS A 486 10.74 12.34 -7.83
C CYS A 486 11.61 12.91 -8.95
N LEU A 487 12.47 13.89 -8.65
CA LEU A 487 13.23 14.71 -9.58
C LEU A 487 14.32 13.96 -10.39
N LEU A 488 14.20 12.67 -10.63
CA LEU A 488 15.13 11.95 -11.50
C LEU A 488 14.76 11.99 -13.00
N TYR A 489 13.72 12.76 -13.38
CA TYR A 489 13.23 12.81 -14.79
C TYR A 489 13.05 14.22 -15.37
N THR A 490 13.71 15.24 -14.79
CA THR A 490 13.76 16.58 -15.40
C THR A 490 15.21 16.91 -15.76
N SER A 491 15.71 16.32 -16.82
CA SER A 491 16.75 16.87 -17.70
C SER A 491 16.79 16.09 -19.01
#